data_8a07ff7fe894209088b3f9208f007ed3
#
_entry.id   8a07ff7fe894209088b3f9208f007ed3
#
_cell.length_a   1.000
_cell.length_b   1.000
_cell.length_c   1.000
_cell.angle_alpha   90.00
_cell.angle_beta   90.00
_cell.angle_gamma   90.00
#
_symmetry.space_group_name_H-M   'P 1'
#
loop_
_entity.id
_entity.type
_entity.pdbx_description
1 polymer ?
#
loop_
_entity_poly.entity_id
_entity_poly.type
_entity_poly.pdbx_seq_one_letter_code
_entity_poly.pdbx_strand_id
1 'polypeptide(L)'
;MDLDGELGADTTGDAGGDRRARPSMAPTKQVAVLACMDTRFDPESVLGLGVGDAHVIRNAGGVATEDAIRSLVISQRLLGTREIIVLHHTDCGMETFRDDEVKDQILADTGIRPGFALEAFPRAADDVRQTAARIEASPFVPHKSIRGFVFDVGSGRLDEVPLA
;
A
#
# COMPACT_ATOMS: atom_id res chain seq x y z
N MET A 1 -1.74 -18.26 19.62
CA MET A 1 -2.70 -17.16 19.58
C MET A 1 -3.94 -17.73 18.94
N ASP A 2 -4.98 -17.89 19.74
CA ASP A 2 -6.25 -18.47 19.28
C ASP A 2 -7.06 -17.32 18.65
N LEU A 3 -7.24 -17.36 17.35
CA LEU A 3 -7.94 -16.30 16.60
C LEU A 3 -9.45 -16.52 16.55
N ASP A 4 -9.93 -17.65 17.09
CA ASP A 4 -11.34 -18.03 16.99
C ASP A 4 -12.30 -17.20 17.87
N GLY A 5 -11.77 -16.35 18.74
CA GLY A 5 -12.57 -15.52 19.65
C GLY A 5 -12.54 -14.01 19.40
N GLU A 6 -11.60 -13.49 18.59
CA GLU A 6 -11.36 -12.05 18.47
C GLU A 6 -11.70 -11.44 17.09
N LEU A 7 -12.03 -12.26 16.09
CA LEU A 7 -12.35 -11.80 14.72
C LEU A 7 -13.86 -11.67 14.46
N GLY A 8 -14.65 -11.46 15.49
CA GLY A 8 -16.08 -11.26 15.35
C GLY A 8 -16.54 -9.98 16.01
N ALA A 9 -16.19 -8.81 15.47
CA ALA A 9 -17.00 -7.65 15.74
C ALA A 9 -18.38 -7.95 15.13
N ASP A 10 -19.37 -8.19 15.99
CA ASP A 10 -20.77 -8.30 15.59
C ASP A 10 -21.18 -7.00 14.87
N THR A 11 -21.15 -7.01 13.54
CA THR A 11 -21.65 -5.91 12.72
C THR A 11 -23.15 -6.06 12.47
N THR A 12 -23.82 -6.99 13.13
CA THR A 12 -25.30 -7.12 13.13
C THR A 12 -25.92 -6.19 14.16
N GLY A 13 -25.59 -4.90 14.11
CA GLY A 13 -26.40 -3.86 14.74
C GLY A 13 -27.73 -3.80 14.04
N ASP A 14 -28.76 -4.11 14.78
CA ASP A 14 -30.20 -4.03 14.54
C ASP A 14 -30.65 -3.37 13.23
N ALA A 15 -31.10 -4.17 12.29
CA ALA A 15 -31.66 -3.72 11.01
C ALA A 15 -33.12 -3.26 11.22
N GLY A 16 -33.30 -2.18 11.95
CA GLY A 16 -34.50 -1.35 11.93
C GLY A 16 -34.48 -0.41 10.74
N GLY A 17 -34.98 -0.83 9.59
CA GLY A 17 -35.53 -0.03 8.52
C GLY A 17 -34.77 1.17 8.01
N ASP A 18 -33.73 0.94 7.22
CA ASP A 18 -33.49 1.71 5.99
C ASP A 18 -32.63 0.81 5.09
N ARG A 19 -33.09 0.54 3.85
CA ARG A 19 -32.23 -0.09 2.84
C ARG A 19 -31.18 0.94 2.47
N ARG A 20 -30.12 1.05 3.26
CA ARG A 20 -28.94 1.80 2.87
C ARG A 20 -28.52 1.27 1.51
N ALA A 21 -28.52 2.14 0.51
CA ALA A 21 -28.01 1.81 -0.80
C ALA A 21 -26.66 1.13 -0.61
N ARG A 22 -26.45 -0.01 -1.30
CA ARG A 22 -25.16 -0.71 -1.19
C ARG A 22 -24.04 0.30 -1.46
N PRO A 23 -23.01 0.38 -0.63
CA PRO A 23 -21.88 1.27 -0.87
C PRO A 23 -21.33 1.04 -2.29
N SER A 24 -20.96 2.10 -2.98
CA SER A 24 -20.32 2.00 -4.28
C SER A 24 -19.02 1.20 -4.15
N MET A 25 -18.71 0.38 -5.15
CA MET A 25 -17.40 -0.26 -5.26
C MET A 25 -16.31 0.76 -5.67
N ALA A 26 -16.72 1.86 -6.29
CA ALA A 26 -15.82 2.95 -6.65
C ALA A 26 -15.57 3.85 -5.44
N PRO A 27 -14.30 4.15 -5.11
CA PRO A 27 -13.97 5.03 -3.99
C PRO A 27 -14.48 6.44 -4.22
N THR A 28 -15.02 7.07 -3.17
CA THR A 28 -15.66 8.39 -3.28
C THR A 28 -14.67 9.49 -3.66
N LYS A 29 -13.41 9.39 -3.22
CA LYS A 29 -12.34 10.35 -3.56
C LYS A 29 -11.56 10.00 -4.83
N GLN A 30 -11.88 8.88 -5.47
CA GLN A 30 -11.19 8.41 -6.67
C GLN A 30 -9.67 8.24 -6.50
N VAL A 31 -9.24 7.90 -5.29
CA VAL A 31 -7.83 7.72 -4.90
C VAL A 31 -7.51 6.25 -4.70
N ALA A 32 -6.33 5.82 -5.14
CA ALA A 32 -5.69 4.57 -4.73
C ALA A 32 -4.43 4.87 -3.92
N VAL A 33 -4.27 4.22 -2.80
CA VAL A 33 -3.09 4.33 -1.93
C VAL A 33 -2.27 3.05 -2.04
N LEU A 34 -0.98 3.16 -2.31
CA LEU A 34 0.00 2.08 -2.20
C LEU A 34 0.88 2.36 -0.98
N ALA A 35 0.80 1.51 0.05
CA ALA A 35 1.44 1.75 1.34
C ALA A 35 2.18 0.51 1.86
N CYS A 36 3.11 0.74 2.80
CA CYS A 36 3.75 -0.35 3.54
C CYS A 36 2.76 -1.11 4.42
N MET A 37 3.00 -2.41 4.59
CA MET A 37 2.21 -3.29 5.48
C MET A 37 2.53 -3.11 6.96
N ASP A 38 3.45 -2.23 7.34
CA ASP A 38 3.88 -1.97 8.72
C ASP A 38 2.68 -1.64 9.62
N THR A 39 2.62 -2.31 10.77
CA THR A 39 1.47 -2.24 11.69
C THR A 39 1.46 -0.98 12.58
N ARG A 40 2.55 -0.18 12.57
CA ARG A 40 2.68 1.02 13.39
C ARG A 40 1.89 2.22 12.86
N PHE A 41 1.30 2.11 11.66
CA PHE A 41 0.43 3.14 11.12
C PHE A 41 -0.71 2.56 10.27
N ASP A 42 -1.79 3.32 10.23
CA ASP A 42 -2.93 3.06 9.35
C ASP A 42 -2.97 4.13 8.24
N PRO A 43 -2.83 3.74 6.96
CA PRO A 43 -2.80 4.68 5.84
C PRO A 43 -4.03 5.58 5.75
N GLU A 44 -5.21 5.03 6.04
CA GLU A 44 -6.46 5.80 5.99
C GLU A 44 -6.46 6.89 7.05
N SER A 45 -6.10 6.55 8.30
CA SER A 45 -6.00 7.53 9.39
C SER A 45 -4.95 8.60 9.12
N VAL A 46 -3.75 8.21 8.62
CA VAL A 46 -2.66 9.13 8.30
C VAL A 46 -3.07 10.15 7.23
N LEU A 47 -3.84 9.71 6.23
CA LEU A 47 -4.28 10.54 5.10
C LEU A 47 -5.64 11.23 5.35
N GLY A 48 -6.27 11.02 6.51
CA GLY A 48 -7.59 11.58 6.83
C GLY A 48 -8.70 11.02 5.95
N LEU A 49 -8.60 9.75 5.56
CA LEU A 49 -9.58 9.04 4.74
C LEU A 49 -10.53 8.23 5.62
N GLY A 50 -11.77 8.14 5.18
CA GLY A 50 -12.78 7.27 5.79
C GLY A 50 -13.03 6.01 4.97
N VAL A 51 -13.80 5.09 5.53
CA VAL A 51 -14.24 3.88 4.85
C VAL A 51 -14.97 4.22 3.55
N GLY A 52 -14.48 3.68 2.42
CA GLY A 52 -15.04 3.93 1.09
C GLY A 52 -14.45 5.13 0.35
N ASP A 53 -13.50 5.87 0.94
CA ASP A 53 -12.88 7.03 0.30
C ASP A 53 -11.80 6.66 -0.72
N ALA A 54 -11.03 5.59 -0.47
CA ALA A 54 -9.92 5.18 -1.30
C ALA A 54 -9.80 3.66 -1.39
N HIS A 55 -9.11 3.15 -2.42
CA HIS A 55 -8.56 1.80 -2.39
C HIS A 55 -7.21 1.82 -1.71
N VAL A 56 -6.98 0.91 -0.76
CA VAL A 56 -5.71 0.79 -0.05
C VAL A 56 -5.05 -0.54 -0.40
N ILE A 57 -3.87 -0.47 -1.02
CA ILE A 57 -3.03 -1.61 -1.37
C ILE A 57 -1.84 -1.59 -0.41
N ARG A 58 -1.59 -2.70 0.29
CA ARG A 58 -0.47 -2.80 1.24
C ARG A 58 0.42 -3.99 0.90
N ASN A 59 1.73 -3.75 0.86
CA ASN A 59 2.73 -4.80 0.73
C ASN A 59 4.00 -4.45 1.53
N ALA A 60 5.00 -5.34 1.53
CA ALA A 60 6.28 -5.05 2.16
C ALA A 60 6.93 -3.83 1.46
N GLY A 61 7.13 -2.76 2.22
CA GLY A 61 7.72 -1.51 1.74
C GLY A 61 6.76 -0.54 1.04
N GLY A 62 5.58 -0.97 0.59
CA GLY A 62 4.70 -0.10 -0.23
C GLY A 62 5.18 0.06 -1.66
N VAL A 63 5.90 -0.92 -2.20
CA VAL A 63 6.59 -0.85 -3.51
C VAL A 63 5.70 -1.26 -4.68
N ALA A 64 5.98 -0.71 -5.87
CA ALA A 64 5.28 -1.04 -7.11
C ALA A 64 5.72 -2.40 -7.67
N THR A 65 5.33 -3.48 -7.01
CA THR A 65 5.47 -4.84 -7.52
C THR A 65 4.49 -5.10 -8.67
N GLU A 66 4.65 -6.21 -9.39
CA GLU A 66 3.70 -6.61 -10.46
C GLU A 66 2.27 -6.70 -9.94
N ASP A 67 2.06 -7.24 -8.72
CA ASP A 67 0.72 -7.33 -8.13
C ASP A 67 0.18 -5.97 -7.71
N ALA A 68 1.01 -5.06 -7.19
CA ALA A 68 0.62 -3.69 -6.92
C ALA A 68 0.18 -2.96 -8.21
N ILE A 69 0.96 -3.10 -9.30
CA ILE A 69 0.59 -2.56 -10.62
C ILE A 69 -0.73 -3.16 -11.11
N ARG A 70 -0.92 -4.50 -11.03
CA ARG A 70 -2.18 -5.17 -11.37
C ARG A 70 -3.36 -4.58 -10.58
N SER A 71 -3.18 -4.36 -9.29
CA SER A 71 -4.20 -3.80 -8.41
C SER A 71 -4.55 -2.35 -8.79
N LEU A 72 -3.54 -1.52 -9.09
CA LEU A 72 -3.73 -0.15 -9.59
C LEU A 72 -4.46 -0.13 -10.95
N VAL A 73 -4.15 -1.06 -11.84
CA VAL A 73 -4.85 -1.21 -13.13
C VAL A 73 -6.34 -1.47 -12.93
N ILE A 74 -6.70 -2.42 -12.07
CA ILE A 74 -8.10 -2.72 -11.74
C ILE A 74 -8.77 -1.52 -11.08
N SER A 75 -8.08 -0.90 -10.11
CA SER A 75 -8.56 0.29 -9.41
C SER A 75 -8.92 1.43 -10.36
N GLN A 76 -8.09 1.70 -11.35
CA GLN A 76 -8.31 2.80 -12.29
C GLN A 76 -9.28 2.43 -13.43
N ARG A 77 -9.07 1.27 -14.08
CA ARG A 77 -9.82 0.92 -15.29
C ARG A 77 -11.24 0.44 -15.02
N LEU A 78 -11.48 -0.22 -13.89
CA LEU A 78 -12.76 -0.82 -13.57
C LEU A 78 -13.49 -0.12 -12.43
N LEU A 79 -12.75 0.50 -11.49
CA LEU A 79 -13.30 1.02 -10.25
C LEU A 79 -13.16 2.55 -10.10
N GLY A 80 -12.66 3.23 -11.14
CA GLY A 80 -12.79 4.67 -11.31
C GLY A 80 -11.80 5.54 -10.55
N THR A 81 -10.73 5.01 -9.96
CA THR A 81 -9.69 5.86 -9.36
C THR A 81 -8.89 6.61 -10.43
N ARG A 82 -8.38 7.78 -10.08
CA ARG A 82 -7.63 8.67 -10.98
C ARG A 82 -6.33 9.18 -10.38
N GLU A 83 -6.23 9.18 -9.06
CA GLU A 83 -5.05 9.62 -8.33
C GLU A 83 -4.42 8.44 -7.59
N ILE A 84 -3.10 8.50 -7.44
CA ILE A 84 -2.32 7.50 -6.71
C ILE A 84 -1.51 8.20 -5.64
N ILE A 85 -1.57 7.70 -4.42
CA ILE A 85 -0.71 8.09 -3.32
C ILE A 85 0.24 6.93 -3.03
N VAL A 86 1.56 7.19 -3.09
CA VAL A 86 2.60 6.29 -2.61
C VAL A 86 2.97 6.73 -1.19
N LEU A 87 2.77 5.86 -0.21
CA LEU A 87 2.97 6.18 1.20
C LEU A 87 3.95 5.20 1.84
N HIS A 88 5.16 5.68 2.09
CA HIS A 88 6.18 5.00 2.87
C HIS A 88 6.24 5.56 4.29
N HIS A 89 7.12 5.02 5.12
CA HIS A 89 7.32 5.48 6.49
C HIS A 89 8.79 5.41 6.90
N THR A 90 9.16 6.15 7.93
CA THR A 90 10.50 6.09 8.53
C THR A 90 10.71 4.79 9.29
N ASP A 91 11.96 4.40 9.49
CA ASP A 91 12.33 3.19 10.24
C ASP A 91 11.66 1.91 9.67
N CYS A 92 11.59 1.82 8.34
CA CYS A 92 11.01 0.68 7.65
C CYS A 92 11.92 -0.55 7.72
N GLY A 93 11.35 -1.71 7.98
CA GLY A 93 12.09 -2.97 7.95
C GLY A 93 12.80 -3.24 6.62
N MET A 94 12.29 -2.68 5.52
CA MET A 94 12.91 -2.81 4.17
C MET A 94 14.24 -2.08 4.03
N GLU A 95 14.59 -1.18 4.95
CA GLU A 95 15.88 -0.47 5.00
C GLU A 95 16.96 -1.27 5.75
N THR A 96 16.63 -2.41 6.35
CA THR A 96 17.51 -3.14 7.29
C THR A 96 18.26 -4.32 6.68
N PHE A 97 18.00 -4.68 5.43
CA PHE A 97 18.61 -5.83 4.77
C PHE A 97 18.91 -5.57 3.30
N ARG A 98 19.59 -6.51 2.66
CA ARG A 98 19.82 -6.55 1.21
C ARG A 98 19.17 -7.79 0.62
N ASP A 99 18.59 -7.66 -0.57
CA ASP A 99 17.88 -8.74 -1.26
C ASP A 99 18.71 -10.02 -1.35
N ASP A 100 19.96 -9.91 -1.75
CA ASP A 100 20.82 -11.08 -1.95
C ASP A 100 21.12 -11.82 -0.65
N GLU A 101 21.32 -11.11 0.45
CA GLU A 101 21.58 -11.72 1.77
C GLU A 101 20.39 -12.58 2.23
N VAL A 102 19.18 -12.07 2.10
CA VAL A 102 17.96 -12.81 2.48
C VAL A 102 17.68 -13.95 1.50
N LYS A 103 17.90 -13.74 0.20
CA LYS A 103 17.74 -14.81 -0.80
C LYS A 103 18.73 -15.96 -0.60
N ASP A 104 19.95 -15.67 -0.17
CA ASP A 104 20.96 -16.70 0.15
C ASP A 104 20.61 -17.47 1.43
N GLN A 105 20.04 -16.80 2.43
CA GLN A 105 19.49 -17.46 3.62
C GLN A 105 18.34 -18.40 3.23
N ILE A 106 17.38 -17.95 2.44
CA ILE A 106 16.26 -18.78 1.97
C ILE A 106 16.78 -19.97 1.16
N LEU A 107 17.78 -19.78 0.30
CA LEU A 107 18.42 -20.88 -0.43
C LEU A 107 19.04 -21.90 0.51
N ALA A 108 19.73 -21.46 1.55
CA ALA A 108 20.35 -22.35 2.55
C ALA A 108 19.29 -23.16 3.32
N ASP A 109 18.17 -22.52 3.67
CA ASP A 109 17.12 -23.14 4.48
C ASP A 109 16.22 -24.08 3.66
N THR A 110 15.97 -23.77 2.40
CA THR A 110 14.94 -24.45 1.58
C THR A 110 15.49 -25.21 0.36
N GLY A 111 16.76 -24.95 0.00
CA GLY A 111 17.35 -25.43 -1.24
C GLY A 111 16.88 -24.70 -2.50
N ILE A 112 16.06 -23.66 -2.38
CA ILE A 112 15.49 -22.92 -3.51
C ILE A 112 15.74 -21.42 -3.33
N ARG A 113 16.45 -20.79 -4.30
CA ARG A 113 16.63 -19.34 -4.32
C ARG A 113 15.39 -18.67 -4.92
N PRO A 114 14.74 -17.69 -4.23
CA PRO A 114 13.59 -16.98 -4.77
C PRO A 114 13.90 -16.26 -6.08
N GLY A 115 13.04 -16.43 -7.11
CA GLY A 115 13.16 -15.74 -8.38
C GLY A 115 12.62 -14.30 -8.36
N PHE A 116 11.79 -13.95 -7.38
CA PHE A 116 11.25 -12.60 -7.23
C PHE A 116 12.23 -11.68 -6.49
N ALA A 117 12.10 -10.36 -6.71
CA ALA A 117 12.79 -9.35 -5.93
C ALA A 117 12.12 -9.19 -4.56
N LEU A 118 12.91 -8.96 -3.50
CA LEU A 118 12.40 -8.60 -2.18
C LEU A 118 12.14 -7.10 -2.08
N GLU A 119 12.79 -6.33 -2.96
CA GLU A 119 12.64 -4.88 -3.11
C GLU A 119 13.10 -4.08 -1.89
N ALA A 120 14.19 -4.53 -1.24
CA ALA A 120 14.84 -3.75 -0.17
C ALA A 120 15.39 -2.42 -0.72
N PHE A 121 15.31 -1.39 0.07
CA PHE A 121 15.76 -0.05 -0.30
C PHE A 121 16.55 0.63 0.83
N PRO A 122 17.50 1.52 0.51
CA PRO A 122 18.33 2.17 1.53
C PRO A 122 17.65 3.35 2.23
N ARG A 123 16.65 3.99 1.61
CA ARG A 123 15.94 5.15 2.15
C ARG A 123 14.51 5.23 1.61
N ALA A 124 13.54 5.40 2.48
CA ALA A 124 12.12 5.48 2.14
C ALA A 124 11.82 6.55 1.08
N ALA A 125 12.37 7.77 1.21
CA ALA A 125 12.10 8.85 0.25
C ALA A 125 12.64 8.57 -1.16
N ASP A 126 13.73 7.82 -1.30
CA ASP A 126 14.27 7.44 -2.62
C ASP A 126 13.42 6.35 -3.24
N ASP A 127 12.93 5.41 -2.43
CA ASP A 127 12.04 4.38 -2.94
C ASP A 127 10.65 4.90 -3.29
N VAL A 128 10.14 5.91 -2.59
CA VAL A 128 8.93 6.63 -3.02
C VAL A 128 9.08 7.14 -4.46
N ARG A 129 10.22 7.75 -4.80
CA ARG A 129 10.49 8.23 -6.16
C ARG A 129 10.59 7.08 -7.16
N GLN A 130 11.30 6.00 -6.79
CA GLN A 130 11.45 4.83 -7.63
C GLN A 130 10.12 4.13 -7.88
N THR A 131 9.32 3.95 -6.84
CA THR A 131 7.95 3.38 -6.91
C THR A 131 7.05 4.23 -7.80
N ALA A 132 7.04 5.55 -7.61
CA ALA A 132 6.28 6.47 -8.46
C ALA A 132 6.74 6.38 -9.93
N ALA A 133 8.04 6.38 -10.19
CA ALA A 133 8.58 6.24 -11.55
C ALA A 133 8.21 4.91 -12.21
N ARG A 134 8.19 3.79 -11.47
CA ARG A 134 7.72 2.50 -11.98
C ARG A 134 6.23 2.53 -12.36
N ILE A 135 5.39 3.16 -11.54
CA ILE A 135 3.97 3.33 -11.83
C ILE A 135 3.79 4.22 -13.07
N GLU A 136 4.54 5.32 -13.16
CA GLU A 136 4.50 6.24 -14.29
C GLU A 136 4.92 5.57 -15.60
N ALA A 137 5.98 4.78 -15.59
CA ALA A 137 6.49 4.03 -16.74
C ALA A 137 5.56 2.89 -17.19
N SER A 138 4.63 2.44 -16.34
CA SER A 138 3.73 1.34 -16.68
C SER A 138 2.72 1.77 -17.76
N PRO A 139 2.65 1.12 -18.93
CA PRO A 139 1.68 1.46 -19.97
C PRO A 139 0.25 1.05 -19.60
N PHE A 140 0.08 0.25 -18.55
CA PHE A 140 -1.20 -0.32 -18.15
C PHE A 140 -2.01 0.59 -17.24
N VAL A 141 -1.33 1.45 -16.47
CA VAL A 141 -1.92 2.43 -15.55
C VAL A 141 -2.24 3.71 -16.34
N PRO A 142 -3.50 4.07 -16.58
CA PRO A 142 -3.85 5.16 -17.48
C PRO A 142 -3.70 6.56 -16.89
N HIS A 143 -3.97 6.73 -15.59
CA HIS A 143 -3.87 8.04 -14.93
C HIS A 143 -2.57 8.14 -14.13
N LYS A 144 -1.79 9.19 -14.38
CA LYS A 144 -0.45 9.42 -13.83
C LYS A 144 -0.41 10.58 -12.81
N SER A 145 -1.53 10.92 -12.21
CA SER A 145 -1.56 11.81 -11.05
C SER A 145 -1.05 11.04 -9.83
N ILE A 146 0.24 11.18 -9.54
CA ILE A 146 0.92 10.45 -8.47
C ILE A 146 1.50 11.46 -7.49
N ARG A 147 1.27 11.22 -6.20
CA ARG A 147 1.93 11.93 -5.09
C ARG A 147 2.63 10.95 -4.19
N GLY A 148 3.78 11.33 -3.66
CA GLY A 148 4.59 10.50 -2.77
C GLY A 148 4.73 11.11 -1.39
N PHE A 149 4.68 10.29 -0.34
CA PHE A 149 4.79 10.72 1.04
C PHE A 149 5.64 9.75 1.86
N VAL A 150 6.27 10.29 2.91
CA VAL A 150 6.88 9.51 3.98
C VAL A 150 6.23 9.92 5.30
N PHE A 151 5.68 8.95 6.00
CA PHE A 151 5.12 9.12 7.34
C PHE A 151 6.20 8.84 8.40
N ASP A 152 6.41 9.77 9.29
CA ASP A 152 7.32 9.60 10.42
C ASP A 152 6.60 8.90 11.57
N VAL A 153 6.93 7.63 11.82
CA VAL A 153 6.27 6.81 12.84
C VAL A 153 6.56 7.28 14.27
N GLY A 154 7.62 8.06 14.48
CA GLY A 154 7.99 8.58 15.79
C GLY A 154 7.26 9.87 16.15
N SER A 155 7.12 10.79 15.19
CA SER A 155 6.50 12.10 15.40
C SER A 155 5.06 12.21 14.90
N GLY A 156 4.60 11.28 14.06
CA GLY A 156 3.29 11.36 13.41
C GLY A 156 3.23 12.37 12.26
N ARG A 157 4.37 12.91 11.80
CA ARG A 157 4.41 13.87 10.70
C ARG A 157 4.34 13.18 9.35
N LEU A 158 3.62 13.78 8.43
CA LEU A 158 3.54 13.36 7.03
C LEU A 158 4.30 14.36 6.15
N ASP A 159 5.36 13.92 5.51
CA ASP A 159 6.19 14.74 4.62
C ASP A 159 5.97 14.34 3.15
N GLU A 160 5.65 15.31 2.30
CA GLU A 160 5.54 15.07 0.86
C GLU A 160 6.93 14.98 0.23
N VAL A 161 7.13 13.97 -0.61
CA VAL A 161 8.38 13.73 -1.36
C VAL A 161 8.20 14.30 -2.77
N PRO A 162 9.00 15.29 -3.18
CA PRO A 162 9.01 15.75 -4.57
C PRO A 162 9.39 14.59 -5.51
N LEU A 163 8.57 14.36 -6.53
CA LEU A 163 8.75 13.25 -7.49
C LEU A 163 9.57 13.64 -8.74
N ALA A 164 10.21 14.81 -8.73
CA ALA A 164 11.00 15.47 -9.79
C ALA A 164 10.18 16.28 -10.75
#